data_6988743fe11df9aa742917367d554286
#
_entry.id   6988743fe11df9aa742917367d554286
#
_cell.length_a   1.000
_cell.length_b   1.000
_cell.length_c   1.000
_cell.angle_alpha   90.00
_cell.angle_beta   90.00
_cell.angle_gamma   90.00
#
_symmetry.space_group_name_H-M   'P 1'
#
loop_
_entity.id
_entity.type
_entity.pdbx_description
1 polymer ?
#
loop_
_entity_poly.entity_id
_entity_poly.type
_entity_poly.pdbx_seq_one_letter_code
_entity_poly.pdbx_strand_id
1 'polypeptide(L)'
;MSTVKKNDYNKTKAACYMGLITQAIAANFAPLLFLKFHNDYNISLGNIALISTFFFFTQLLVDMFCAKFVDYIGYRVCIVASEIFSSLGLVGLAFLPELLPDPFIGIICSVVIYAIGSGLIEVLCSPIIEACPFENKEATMSLLHSFYCWGAVGTILVSSLFFLIFGITSWKWLAVIWALIPAVNTYNFITCPIEHLVDNGTGMGIKKLFSKPFFWVAICLMICSGASELTMAQWASAYAESALGLSKTLGDLAGPCMFAITMGISRMIFGKYGERLDLMKFMSCSGILCVICYLLSALSPNPIIGLIGCILCGFSVGIMWPGTISISSKTFPKGGTAMFSLLAMAGDLGGSIGPGIVGRITQYAENNIRIGMGCGLIFPVILLFMLFLLHQKNQCKQK
;
A
#
# COMPACT_ATOMS: atom_id res chain seq x y z
N MET A 1 -2.05 44.07 -14.88
CA MET A 1 -1.38 42.73 -14.83
C MET A 1 -1.54 42.20 -13.41
N SER A 2 -2.54 41.37 -13.18
CA SER A 2 -2.73 40.70 -11.88
C SER A 2 -1.64 39.66 -11.74
N THR A 3 -0.80 39.76 -10.70
CA THR A 3 0.13 38.73 -10.30
C THR A 3 -0.67 37.50 -9.89
N VAL A 4 -0.81 36.55 -10.82
CA VAL A 4 -1.32 35.22 -10.51
C VAL A 4 -0.39 34.65 -9.43
N LYS A 5 -0.87 34.51 -8.20
CA LYS A 5 -0.15 33.80 -7.14
C LYS A 5 0.18 32.41 -7.68
N LYS A 6 1.45 32.14 -7.92
CA LYS A 6 1.93 30.83 -8.32
C LYS A 6 1.53 29.86 -7.21
N ASN A 7 0.57 28.97 -7.47
CA ASN A 7 0.12 27.99 -6.49
C ASN A 7 1.30 27.18 -5.97
N ASP A 8 1.43 27.07 -4.66
CA ASP A 8 2.52 26.31 -4.04
C ASP A 8 2.15 24.83 -3.95
N TYR A 9 2.31 24.12 -5.06
CA TYR A 9 2.06 22.67 -5.13
C TYR A 9 3.02 21.82 -4.26
N ASN A 10 4.08 22.39 -3.70
CA ASN A 10 4.89 21.71 -2.71
C ASN A 10 4.13 21.44 -1.41
N LYS A 11 3.17 22.32 -1.05
CA LYS A 11 2.25 22.06 0.07
C LYS A 11 1.35 20.88 -0.20
N THR A 12 0.80 20.79 -1.42
CA THR A 12 -0.01 19.63 -1.85
C THR A 12 0.80 18.34 -1.81
N LYS A 13 2.03 18.39 -2.34
CA LYS A 13 2.95 17.26 -2.30
C LYS A 13 3.25 16.80 -0.87
N ALA A 14 3.55 17.74 0.03
CA ALA A 14 3.80 17.43 1.44
C ALA A 14 2.56 16.85 2.14
N ALA A 15 1.36 17.39 1.86
CA ALA A 15 0.10 16.86 2.39
C ALA A 15 -0.15 15.42 1.90
N CYS A 16 0.07 15.13 0.63
CA CYS A 16 -0.06 13.77 0.09
C CYS A 16 0.98 12.80 0.72
N TYR A 17 2.21 13.26 0.97
CA TYR A 17 3.23 12.45 1.66
C TYR A 17 2.79 12.10 3.09
N MET A 18 2.27 13.09 3.84
CA MET A 18 1.69 12.85 5.17
C MET A 18 0.46 11.94 5.10
N GLY A 19 -0.36 12.05 4.07
CA GLY A 19 -1.50 11.16 3.83
C GLY A 19 -1.05 9.69 3.73
N LEU A 20 0.01 9.39 2.96
CA LEU A 20 0.53 8.02 2.87
C LEU A 20 1.17 7.54 4.19
N ILE A 21 1.72 8.44 5.01
CA ILE A 21 2.14 8.08 6.38
C ILE A 21 0.90 7.76 7.23
N THR A 22 -0.19 8.54 7.14
CA THR A 22 -1.47 8.24 7.81
C THR A 22 -1.99 6.87 7.40
N GLN A 23 -2.01 6.55 6.11
CA GLN A 23 -2.39 5.23 5.60
C GLN A 23 -1.53 4.12 6.20
N ALA A 24 -0.21 4.32 6.25
CA ALA A 24 0.73 3.35 6.83
C ALA A 24 0.49 3.13 8.33
N ILE A 25 0.18 4.18 9.09
CA ILE A 25 -0.20 4.07 10.52
C ILE A 25 -1.47 3.25 10.66
N ALA A 26 -2.51 3.55 9.87
CA ALA A 26 -3.78 2.83 9.90
C ALA A 26 -3.61 1.33 9.61
N ALA A 27 -2.77 0.98 8.64
CA ALA A 27 -2.53 -0.42 8.26
C ALA A 27 -1.66 -1.19 9.26
N ASN A 28 -0.69 -0.54 9.93
CA ASN A 28 0.35 -1.24 10.68
C ASN A 28 0.23 -1.11 12.21
N PHE A 29 -0.54 -0.16 12.75
CA PHE A 29 -0.59 0.05 14.20
C PHE A 29 -1.39 -1.02 14.93
N ALA A 30 -2.63 -1.32 14.50
CA ALA A 30 -3.47 -2.33 15.18
C ALA A 30 -2.84 -3.73 15.20
N PRO A 31 -2.16 -4.24 14.16
CA PRO A 31 -1.45 -5.51 14.20
C PRO A 31 -0.45 -5.65 15.35
N LEU A 32 0.23 -4.57 15.74
CA LEU A 32 1.16 -4.58 16.87
C LEU A 32 0.47 -4.84 18.22
N LEU A 33 -0.85 -4.62 18.29
CA LEU A 33 -1.67 -4.76 19.50
C LEU A 33 -2.49 -6.06 19.56
N PHE A 34 -2.42 -6.94 18.55
CA PHE A 34 -3.27 -8.12 18.46
C PHE A 34 -3.18 -9.03 19.67
N LEU A 35 -1.96 -9.33 20.16
CA LEU A 35 -1.79 -10.12 21.38
C LEU A 35 -2.27 -9.38 22.63
N LYS A 36 -2.14 -8.05 22.65
CA LYS A 36 -2.66 -7.22 23.74
C LYS A 36 -4.19 -7.28 23.78
N PHE A 37 -4.85 -7.14 22.63
CA PHE A 37 -6.31 -7.28 22.54
C PHE A 37 -6.80 -8.68 22.91
N HIS A 38 -6.07 -9.73 22.49
CA HIS A 38 -6.37 -11.09 22.89
C HIS A 38 -6.32 -11.27 24.41
N ASN A 39 -5.27 -10.79 25.06
CA ASN A 39 -5.04 -10.99 26.48
C ASN A 39 -5.93 -10.10 27.37
N ASP A 40 -6.10 -8.81 27.03
CA ASP A 40 -6.82 -7.86 27.88
C ASP A 40 -8.34 -8.00 27.76
N TYR A 41 -8.83 -8.29 26.57
CA TYR A 41 -10.27 -8.33 26.28
C TYR A 41 -10.79 -9.76 26.07
N ASN A 42 -9.96 -10.79 26.26
CA ASN A 42 -10.31 -12.20 26.02
C ASN A 42 -10.90 -12.47 24.62
N ILE A 43 -10.45 -11.71 23.61
CA ILE A 43 -10.89 -11.87 22.24
C ILE A 43 -10.20 -13.10 21.63
N SER A 44 -10.96 -14.03 21.04
CA SER A 44 -10.39 -15.22 20.41
C SER A 44 -9.43 -14.88 19.28
N LEU A 45 -8.41 -15.70 19.03
CA LEU A 45 -7.46 -15.47 17.92
C LEU A 45 -8.15 -15.43 16.56
N GLY A 46 -9.25 -16.18 16.38
CA GLY A 46 -10.08 -16.12 15.19
C GLY A 46 -10.71 -14.74 14.98
N ASN A 47 -11.23 -14.12 16.06
CA ASN A 47 -11.78 -12.77 16.00
C ASN A 47 -10.67 -11.71 15.81
N ILE A 48 -9.47 -11.91 16.38
CA ILE A 48 -8.31 -11.04 16.12
C ILE A 48 -7.97 -11.00 14.62
N ALA A 49 -7.97 -12.14 13.94
CA ALA A 49 -7.72 -12.20 12.50
C ALA A 49 -8.79 -11.44 11.67
N LEU A 50 -10.03 -11.37 12.17
CA LEU A 50 -11.10 -10.60 11.53
C LEU A 50 -10.82 -9.09 11.51
N ILE A 51 -10.01 -8.55 12.43
CA ILE A 51 -9.66 -7.13 12.47
C ILE A 51 -9.01 -6.71 11.15
N SER A 52 -8.00 -7.46 10.69
CA SER A 52 -7.39 -7.21 9.38
C SER A 52 -8.36 -7.43 8.22
N THR A 53 -9.22 -8.44 8.32
CA THR A 53 -10.22 -8.73 7.30
C THR A 53 -11.20 -7.55 7.13
N PHE A 54 -11.71 -6.99 8.23
CA PHE A 54 -12.58 -5.82 8.17
C PHE A 54 -11.88 -4.58 7.64
N PHE A 55 -10.59 -4.40 7.97
CA PHE A 55 -9.77 -3.30 7.42
C PHE A 55 -9.70 -3.37 5.89
N PHE A 56 -9.20 -4.46 5.33
CA PHE A 56 -9.06 -4.60 3.87
C PHE A 56 -10.39 -4.68 3.13
N PHE A 57 -11.40 -5.32 3.72
CA PHE A 57 -12.74 -5.34 3.12
C PHE A 57 -13.35 -3.94 3.06
N THR A 58 -13.15 -3.12 4.08
CA THR A 58 -13.59 -1.71 4.06
C THR A 58 -12.87 -0.92 3.00
N GLN A 59 -11.54 -1.08 2.84
CA GLN A 59 -10.78 -0.43 1.77
C GLN A 59 -11.34 -0.80 0.40
N LEU A 60 -11.57 -2.09 0.12
CA LEU A 60 -12.16 -2.55 -1.13
C LEU A 60 -13.51 -1.87 -1.43
N LEU A 61 -14.39 -1.73 -0.43
CA LEU A 61 -15.66 -1.01 -0.58
C LEU A 61 -15.46 0.47 -0.87
N VAL A 62 -14.47 1.10 -0.24
CA VAL A 62 -14.11 2.51 -0.47
C VAL A 62 -13.58 2.70 -1.89
N ASP A 63 -12.75 1.79 -2.40
CA ASP A 63 -12.25 1.84 -3.77
C ASP A 63 -13.41 1.79 -4.80
N MET A 64 -14.36 0.88 -4.57
CA MET A 64 -15.58 0.80 -5.41
C MET A 64 -16.39 2.10 -5.34
N PHE A 65 -16.52 2.69 -4.16
CA PHE A 65 -17.18 3.97 -3.97
C PHE A 65 -16.44 5.10 -4.71
N CYS A 66 -15.12 5.18 -4.55
CA CYS A 66 -14.28 6.20 -5.18
C CYS A 66 -14.35 6.14 -6.71
N ALA A 67 -14.35 4.94 -7.29
CA ALA A 67 -14.43 4.75 -8.74
C ALA A 67 -15.67 5.42 -9.37
N LYS A 68 -16.73 5.63 -8.58
CA LYS A 68 -18.00 6.16 -9.07
C LYS A 68 -18.32 7.57 -8.59
N PHE A 69 -17.98 7.91 -7.36
CA PHE A 69 -18.54 9.08 -6.68
C PHE A 69 -17.55 10.21 -6.44
N VAL A 70 -16.25 9.96 -6.35
CA VAL A 70 -15.26 10.98 -5.97
C VAL A 70 -15.20 12.14 -6.96
N ASP A 71 -15.29 11.89 -8.27
CA ASP A 71 -15.28 12.96 -9.29
C ASP A 71 -16.51 13.89 -9.17
N TYR A 72 -17.61 13.43 -8.56
CA TYR A 72 -18.81 14.24 -8.31
C TYR A 72 -18.73 15.01 -6.98
N ILE A 73 -18.18 14.38 -5.93
CA ILE A 73 -18.06 14.98 -4.58
C ILE A 73 -16.93 16.02 -4.56
N GLY A 74 -15.85 15.73 -5.29
CA GLY A 74 -14.66 16.55 -5.38
C GLY A 74 -13.52 16.07 -4.47
N TYR A 75 -12.30 16.15 -4.98
CA TYR A 75 -11.08 15.64 -4.32
C TYR A 75 -10.87 16.25 -2.94
N ARG A 76 -11.06 17.58 -2.79
CA ARG A 76 -10.84 18.27 -1.51
C ARG A 76 -11.73 17.73 -0.39
N VAL A 77 -13.02 17.56 -0.67
CA VAL A 77 -13.98 17.05 0.32
C VAL A 77 -13.61 15.65 0.75
N CYS A 78 -13.32 14.78 -0.22
CA CYS A 78 -12.99 13.38 0.05
C CYS A 78 -11.66 13.24 0.79
N ILE A 79 -10.60 13.98 0.40
CA ILE A 79 -9.29 13.86 1.04
C ILE A 79 -9.26 14.50 2.45
N VAL A 80 -10.02 15.55 2.69
CA VAL A 80 -10.21 16.12 4.02
C VAL A 80 -11.00 15.15 4.91
N ALA A 81 -12.07 14.55 4.38
CA ALA A 81 -12.84 13.54 5.09
C ALA A 81 -11.99 12.32 5.43
N SER A 82 -11.06 11.90 4.57
CA SER A 82 -10.18 10.76 4.81
C SER A 82 -9.31 10.95 6.05
N GLU A 83 -8.71 12.12 6.21
CA GLU A 83 -7.87 12.42 7.37
C GLU A 83 -8.70 12.52 8.66
N ILE A 84 -9.92 13.09 8.58
CA ILE A 84 -10.86 13.14 9.71
C ILE A 84 -11.25 11.73 10.13
N PHE A 85 -11.65 10.85 9.20
CA PHE A 85 -11.99 9.46 9.51
C PHE A 85 -10.79 8.70 10.09
N SER A 86 -9.59 8.90 9.54
CA SER A 86 -8.36 8.28 10.07
C SER A 86 -8.09 8.73 11.50
N SER A 87 -8.19 10.03 11.79
CA SER A 87 -7.99 10.57 13.13
C SER A 87 -9.05 10.07 14.12
N LEU A 88 -10.34 10.14 13.75
CA LEU A 88 -11.45 9.70 14.59
C LEU A 88 -11.38 8.19 14.87
N GLY A 89 -11.01 7.37 13.88
CA GLY A 89 -10.88 5.94 14.06
C GLY A 89 -9.72 5.56 14.97
N LEU A 90 -8.57 6.25 14.88
CA LEU A 90 -7.43 6.03 15.80
C LEU A 90 -7.75 6.46 17.23
N VAL A 91 -8.45 7.60 17.41
CA VAL A 91 -8.96 8.02 18.73
C VAL A 91 -10.02 7.00 19.22
N GLY A 92 -10.93 6.60 18.33
CA GLY A 92 -11.94 5.59 18.63
C GLY A 92 -11.32 4.28 19.15
N LEU A 93 -10.21 3.84 18.54
CA LEU A 93 -9.51 2.63 18.97
C LEU A 93 -9.04 2.71 20.42
N ALA A 94 -8.67 3.90 20.92
CA ALA A 94 -8.26 4.10 22.31
C ALA A 94 -9.44 4.03 23.31
N PHE A 95 -10.66 4.37 22.88
CA PHE A 95 -11.79 4.56 23.80
C PHE A 95 -12.98 3.63 23.55
N LEU A 96 -13.35 3.32 22.31
CA LEU A 96 -14.56 2.54 21.99
C LEU A 96 -14.54 1.11 22.56
N PRO A 97 -13.39 0.40 22.67
CA PRO A 97 -13.37 -0.93 23.30
C PRO A 97 -13.84 -0.95 24.76
N GLU A 98 -13.72 0.18 25.47
CA GLU A 98 -14.18 0.29 26.86
C GLU A 98 -15.54 0.97 26.99
N LEU A 99 -15.96 1.72 25.99
CA LEU A 99 -17.25 2.40 25.98
C LEU A 99 -18.39 1.49 25.52
N LEU A 100 -18.11 0.50 24.68
CA LEU A 100 -19.12 -0.42 24.17
C LEU A 100 -19.21 -1.68 25.05
N PRO A 101 -20.38 -2.33 25.13
CA PRO A 101 -20.59 -3.54 25.91
C PRO A 101 -19.66 -4.71 25.50
N ASP A 102 -19.30 -4.77 24.21
CA ASP A 102 -18.36 -5.75 23.66
C ASP A 102 -17.13 -5.01 23.12
N PRO A 103 -15.94 -5.21 23.77
CA PRO A 103 -14.69 -4.59 23.31
C PRO A 103 -14.32 -4.92 21.86
N PHE A 104 -14.64 -6.11 21.38
CA PHE A 104 -14.37 -6.52 20.01
C PHE A 104 -15.15 -5.65 19.00
N ILE A 105 -16.43 -5.38 19.29
CA ILE A 105 -17.23 -4.47 18.45
C ILE A 105 -16.63 -3.05 18.45
N GLY A 106 -16.14 -2.58 19.60
CA GLY A 106 -15.45 -1.29 19.71
C GLY A 106 -14.21 -1.20 18.84
N ILE A 107 -13.39 -2.25 18.83
CA ILE A 107 -12.21 -2.35 17.98
C ILE A 107 -12.63 -2.34 16.49
N ILE A 108 -13.60 -3.19 16.10
CA ILE A 108 -14.04 -3.27 14.70
C ILE A 108 -14.63 -1.95 14.21
N CYS A 109 -15.47 -1.28 15.00
CA CYS A 109 -16.01 0.04 14.63
C CYS A 109 -14.88 1.05 14.39
N SER A 110 -13.90 1.10 15.28
CA SER A 110 -12.74 1.97 15.15
C SER A 110 -11.93 1.69 13.88
N VAL A 111 -11.69 0.40 13.64
CA VAL A 111 -10.95 -0.10 12.46
C VAL A 111 -11.67 0.26 11.17
N VAL A 112 -12.98 0.05 11.10
CA VAL A 112 -13.80 0.42 9.93
C VAL A 112 -13.73 1.93 9.67
N ILE A 113 -13.81 2.75 10.73
CA ILE A 113 -13.75 4.21 10.60
C ILE A 113 -12.40 4.64 10.00
N TYR A 114 -11.26 4.20 10.56
CA TYR A 114 -9.98 4.62 9.99
C TYR A 114 -9.65 3.90 8.67
N ALA A 115 -10.21 2.72 8.40
CA ALA A 115 -10.07 2.04 7.11
C ALA A 115 -10.77 2.81 5.98
N ILE A 116 -11.93 3.46 6.25
CA ILE A 116 -12.55 4.39 5.30
C ILE A 116 -11.57 5.51 4.97
N GLY A 117 -10.95 6.12 5.98
CA GLY A 117 -9.94 7.15 5.78
C GLY A 117 -8.75 6.66 4.96
N SER A 118 -8.22 5.50 5.32
CA SER A 118 -7.08 4.86 4.66
C SER A 118 -7.35 4.58 3.17
N GLY A 119 -8.49 3.99 2.82
CA GLY A 119 -8.86 3.73 1.42
C GLY A 119 -9.05 5.00 0.60
N LEU A 120 -9.68 6.05 1.17
CA LEU A 120 -9.78 7.35 0.49
C LEU A 120 -8.40 7.96 0.21
N ILE A 121 -7.44 7.87 1.16
CA ILE A 121 -6.06 8.36 0.97
C ILE A 121 -5.39 7.60 -0.18
N GLU A 122 -5.51 6.28 -0.18
CA GLU A 122 -4.92 5.39 -1.17
C GLU A 122 -5.33 5.76 -2.59
N VAL A 123 -6.62 5.94 -2.81
CA VAL A 123 -7.16 6.29 -4.13
C VAL A 123 -6.82 7.71 -4.53
N LEU A 124 -6.87 8.68 -3.59
CA LEU A 124 -6.86 10.11 -3.93
C LEU A 124 -5.47 10.73 -4.02
N CYS A 125 -4.49 10.27 -3.24
CA CYS A 125 -3.15 10.88 -3.26
C CYS A 125 -2.50 10.79 -4.64
N SER A 126 -2.67 9.67 -5.34
CA SER A 126 -2.10 9.47 -6.67
C SER A 126 -2.70 10.41 -7.73
N PRO A 127 -4.03 10.53 -7.92
CA PRO A 127 -4.60 11.47 -8.90
C PRO A 127 -4.37 12.94 -8.52
N ILE A 128 -4.32 13.30 -7.23
CA ILE A 128 -4.00 14.67 -6.79
C ILE A 128 -2.56 15.03 -7.23
N ILE A 129 -1.59 14.15 -7.02
CA ILE A 129 -0.20 14.36 -7.45
C ILE A 129 -0.10 14.37 -8.98
N GLU A 130 -0.81 13.49 -9.67
CA GLU A 130 -0.82 13.44 -11.14
C GLU A 130 -1.40 14.70 -11.78
N ALA A 131 -2.39 15.33 -11.13
CA ALA A 131 -2.98 16.60 -11.57
C ALA A 131 -2.04 17.80 -11.39
N CYS A 132 -1.10 17.72 -10.45
CA CYS A 132 -0.15 18.82 -10.21
C CYS A 132 0.85 18.97 -11.37
N PRO A 133 1.31 20.21 -11.67
CA PRO A 133 2.23 20.50 -12.77
C PRO A 133 3.70 20.23 -12.41
N PHE A 134 4.00 18.99 -11.98
CA PHE A 134 5.39 18.56 -11.77
C PHE A 134 6.03 18.11 -13.07
N GLU A 135 7.32 18.43 -13.25
CA GLU A 135 8.07 18.12 -14.47
C GLU A 135 8.22 16.61 -14.67
N ASN A 136 8.60 15.88 -13.62
CA ASN A 136 8.72 14.42 -13.66
C ASN A 136 7.65 13.76 -12.78
N LYS A 137 6.51 13.45 -13.38
CA LYS A 137 5.37 12.83 -12.70
C LYS A 137 5.66 11.41 -12.23
N GLU A 138 6.41 10.62 -13.01
CA GLU A 138 6.77 9.24 -12.66
C GLU A 138 7.65 9.20 -11.41
N ALA A 139 8.68 10.07 -11.37
CA ALA A 139 9.56 10.19 -10.22
C ALA A 139 8.80 10.68 -8.98
N THR A 140 7.91 11.68 -9.16
CA THR A 140 7.09 12.21 -8.07
C THR A 140 6.13 11.16 -7.53
N MET A 141 5.52 10.35 -8.41
CA MET A 141 4.64 9.24 -8.03
C MET A 141 5.40 8.16 -7.24
N SER A 142 6.58 7.77 -7.70
CA SER A 142 7.42 6.81 -6.99
C SER A 142 7.85 7.32 -5.60
N LEU A 143 8.24 8.60 -5.52
CA LEU A 143 8.59 9.24 -4.26
C LEU A 143 7.37 9.32 -3.33
N LEU A 144 6.18 9.67 -3.83
CA LEU A 144 4.94 9.66 -3.07
C LEU A 144 4.77 8.31 -2.36
N HIS A 145 4.74 7.23 -3.13
CA HIS A 145 4.53 5.88 -2.57
C HIS A 145 5.66 5.39 -1.65
N SER A 146 6.87 6.01 -1.70
CA SER A 146 7.92 5.71 -0.73
C SER A 146 7.55 6.12 0.69
N PHE A 147 6.72 7.16 0.85
CA PHE A 147 6.29 7.62 2.17
C PHE A 147 5.36 6.63 2.90
N TYR A 148 4.63 5.78 2.16
CA TYR A 148 3.94 4.63 2.76
C TYR A 148 4.93 3.67 3.43
N CYS A 149 6.03 3.34 2.72
CA CYS A 149 7.05 2.42 3.25
C CYS A 149 7.72 3.00 4.50
N TRP A 150 8.14 4.26 4.44
CA TRP A 150 8.75 4.94 5.58
C TRP A 150 7.78 5.15 6.72
N GLY A 151 6.50 5.39 6.41
CA GLY A 151 5.41 5.44 7.38
C GLY A 151 5.24 4.11 8.10
N ALA A 152 5.26 2.97 7.37
CA ALA A 152 5.16 1.64 7.95
C ALA A 152 6.35 1.33 8.88
N VAL A 153 7.58 1.56 8.40
CA VAL A 153 8.80 1.41 9.21
C VAL A 153 8.75 2.31 10.44
N GLY A 154 8.39 3.59 10.26
CA GLY A 154 8.27 4.55 11.36
C GLY A 154 7.22 4.13 12.39
N THR A 155 6.04 3.66 11.94
CA THR A 155 4.99 3.17 12.83
C THR A 155 5.48 2.00 13.68
N ILE A 156 6.12 1.02 13.06
CA ILE A 156 6.64 -0.17 13.78
C ILE A 156 7.73 0.24 14.77
N LEU A 157 8.74 0.98 14.32
CA LEU A 157 9.89 1.33 15.17
C LEU A 157 9.50 2.27 16.31
N VAL A 158 8.74 3.33 16.03
CA VAL A 158 8.32 4.30 17.05
C VAL A 158 7.37 3.65 18.04
N SER A 159 6.44 2.81 17.58
CA SER A 159 5.53 2.08 18.49
C SER A 159 6.30 1.09 19.37
N SER A 160 7.25 0.33 18.79
CA SER A 160 8.07 -0.61 19.55
C SER A 160 8.93 0.11 20.61
N LEU A 161 9.54 1.24 20.24
CA LEU A 161 10.32 2.07 21.17
C LEU A 161 9.42 2.66 22.26
N PHE A 162 8.24 3.15 21.91
CA PHE A 162 7.28 3.67 22.88
C PHE A 162 6.87 2.58 23.89
N PHE A 163 6.58 1.38 23.41
CA PHE A 163 6.22 0.26 24.30
C PHE A 163 7.39 -0.21 25.17
N LEU A 164 8.62 -0.11 24.66
CA LEU A 164 9.81 -0.41 25.46
C LEU A 164 9.99 0.58 26.64
N ILE A 165 9.68 1.86 26.42
CA ILE A 165 9.89 2.94 27.42
C ILE A 165 8.71 3.01 28.38
N PHE A 166 7.49 3.02 27.89
CA PHE A 166 6.26 3.30 28.66
C PHE A 166 5.42 2.05 28.96
N GLY A 167 5.83 0.89 28.46
CA GLY A 167 5.06 -0.35 28.54
C GLY A 167 3.90 -0.43 27.55
N ILE A 168 3.55 -1.65 27.14
CA ILE A 168 2.46 -1.89 26.17
C ILE A 168 1.09 -1.48 26.73
N THR A 169 0.92 -1.37 28.03
CA THR A 169 -0.32 -0.88 28.66
C THR A 169 -0.66 0.56 28.29
N SER A 170 0.35 1.34 27.85
CA SER A 170 0.19 2.73 27.44
C SER A 170 -0.24 2.90 25.97
N TRP A 171 -0.61 1.81 25.29
CA TRP A 171 -0.93 1.81 23.84
C TRP A 171 -2.04 2.80 23.44
N LYS A 172 -2.99 3.09 24.33
CA LYS A 172 -4.07 4.06 24.10
C LYS A 172 -3.53 5.47 23.88
N TRP A 173 -2.55 5.88 24.68
CA TRP A 173 -1.88 7.18 24.49
C TRP A 173 -1.16 7.24 23.15
N LEU A 174 -0.53 6.14 22.75
CA LEU A 174 0.12 6.08 21.45
C LEU A 174 -0.89 6.16 20.31
N ALA A 175 -2.06 5.53 20.42
CA ALA A 175 -3.14 5.65 19.44
C ALA A 175 -3.58 7.11 19.27
N VAL A 176 -3.74 7.86 20.36
CA VAL A 176 -4.07 9.29 20.33
C VAL A 176 -2.93 10.12 19.73
N ILE A 177 -1.66 9.80 20.04
CA ILE A 177 -0.50 10.47 19.44
C ILE A 177 -0.49 10.23 17.92
N TRP A 178 -0.69 9.01 17.46
CA TRP A 178 -0.79 8.71 16.04
C TRP A 178 -1.95 9.44 15.35
N ALA A 179 -3.07 9.64 16.04
CA ALA A 179 -4.22 10.40 15.53
C ALA A 179 -3.92 11.89 15.27
N LEU A 180 -2.88 12.46 15.91
CA LEU A 180 -2.48 13.86 15.66
C LEU A 180 -1.95 14.05 14.24
N ILE A 181 -1.33 13.05 13.63
CA ILE A 181 -0.79 13.16 12.27
C ILE A 181 -1.92 13.45 11.26
N PRO A 182 -2.97 12.61 11.12
CA PRO A 182 -4.09 12.93 10.25
C PRO A 182 -4.84 14.19 10.68
N ALA A 183 -4.96 14.49 11.97
CA ALA A 183 -5.59 15.72 12.45
C ALA A 183 -4.88 16.96 11.92
N VAL A 184 -3.55 17.02 12.01
CA VAL A 184 -2.73 18.11 11.44
C VAL A 184 -2.83 18.13 9.92
N ASN A 185 -2.79 16.96 9.28
CA ASN A 185 -2.85 16.86 7.82
C ASN A 185 -4.21 17.26 7.24
N THR A 186 -5.29 17.15 8.01
CA THR A 186 -6.60 17.73 7.68
C THR A 186 -6.47 19.21 7.36
N TYR A 187 -5.77 19.99 8.20
CA TYR A 187 -5.53 21.40 7.95
C TYR A 187 -4.69 21.65 6.69
N ASN A 188 -3.68 20.80 6.44
CA ASN A 188 -2.87 20.89 5.22
C ASN A 188 -3.74 20.73 3.96
N PHE A 189 -4.63 19.73 3.92
CA PHE A 189 -5.51 19.48 2.78
C PHE A 189 -6.62 20.53 2.63
N ILE A 190 -7.05 21.19 3.70
CA ILE A 190 -7.98 22.34 3.61
C ILE A 190 -7.31 23.52 2.90
N THR A 191 -6.01 23.74 3.15
CA THR A 191 -5.31 24.98 2.75
C THR A 191 -4.45 24.84 1.49
N CYS A 192 -4.01 23.61 1.10
CA CYS A 192 -3.19 23.42 -0.07
C CYS A 192 -3.99 23.54 -1.39
N PRO A 193 -3.36 23.94 -2.51
CA PRO A 193 -4.01 23.90 -3.81
C PRO A 193 -4.23 22.45 -4.25
N ILE A 194 -5.46 22.11 -4.66
CA ILE A 194 -5.83 20.81 -5.21
C ILE A 194 -6.43 21.02 -6.58
N GLU A 195 -5.79 20.43 -7.60
CA GLU A 195 -6.28 20.42 -8.97
C GLU A 195 -7.06 19.14 -9.24
N HIS A 196 -7.99 19.20 -10.17
CA HIS A 196 -8.70 18.03 -10.66
C HIS A 196 -7.99 17.46 -11.87
N LEU A 197 -7.85 16.15 -11.90
CA LEU A 197 -7.20 15.45 -13.02
C LEU A 197 -8.03 15.56 -14.32
N VAL A 198 -9.36 15.62 -14.15
CA VAL A 198 -10.34 15.72 -15.26
C VAL A 198 -11.46 16.65 -14.81
N ASP A 199 -11.94 17.49 -15.74
CA ASP A 199 -13.11 18.34 -15.48
C ASP A 199 -14.33 17.48 -15.14
N ASN A 200 -15.18 17.99 -14.24
CA ASN A 200 -16.37 17.29 -13.74
C ASN A 200 -17.20 16.70 -14.88
N GLY A 201 -17.36 15.37 -14.87
CA GLY A 201 -18.18 14.64 -15.84
C GLY A 201 -17.52 14.33 -17.20
N THR A 202 -16.26 14.73 -17.45
CA THR A 202 -15.55 14.46 -18.71
C THR A 202 -14.62 13.25 -18.65
N GLY A 203 -14.47 12.62 -17.47
CA GLY A 203 -13.65 11.44 -17.26
C GLY A 203 -14.17 10.20 -18.01
N MET A 204 -13.28 9.24 -18.26
CA MET A 204 -13.66 7.93 -18.79
C MET A 204 -14.45 7.17 -17.74
N GLY A 205 -15.74 6.89 -18.04
CA GLY A 205 -16.55 6.01 -17.18
C GLY A 205 -16.01 4.57 -17.14
N ILE A 206 -16.35 3.84 -16.07
CA ILE A 206 -15.89 2.47 -15.80
C ILE A 206 -16.08 1.54 -17.00
N LYS A 207 -17.27 1.57 -17.66
CA LYS A 207 -17.55 0.74 -18.86
C LYS A 207 -16.57 1.02 -20.00
N LYS A 208 -16.20 2.29 -20.20
CA LYS A 208 -15.28 2.70 -21.27
C LYS A 208 -13.84 2.28 -20.96
N LEU A 209 -13.41 2.28 -19.69
CA LEU A 209 -12.12 1.76 -19.26
C LEU A 209 -12.02 0.25 -19.55
N PHE A 210 -13.00 -0.54 -19.11
CA PHE A 210 -13.02 -1.99 -19.34
C PHE A 210 -13.18 -2.38 -20.82
N SER A 211 -13.67 -1.50 -21.70
CA SER A 211 -13.69 -1.74 -23.15
C SER A 211 -12.29 -1.62 -23.82
N LYS A 212 -11.28 -1.15 -23.09
CA LYS A 212 -9.92 -0.97 -23.61
C LYS A 212 -9.04 -2.17 -23.25
N PRO A 213 -8.51 -2.93 -24.24
CA PRO A 213 -7.64 -4.10 -23.94
C PRO A 213 -6.40 -3.75 -23.11
N PHE A 214 -5.86 -2.55 -23.29
CA PHE A 214 -4.72 -2.10 -22.47
C PHE A 214 -5.06 -1.95 -20.98
N PHE A 215 -6.31 -1.60 -20.65
CA PHE A 215 -6.73 -1.47 -19.26
C PHE A 215 -6.71 -2.82 -18.53
N TRP A 216 -7.08 -3.91 -19.21
CA TRP A 216 -6.98 -5.26 -18.65
C TRP A 216 -5.53 -5.67 -18.38
N VAL A 217 -4.58 -5.24 -19.23
CA VAL A 217 -3.15 -5.45 -18.97
C VAL A 217 -2.71 -4.68 -17.72
N ALA A 218 -3.17 -3.43 -17.56
CA ALA A 218 -2.87 -2.63 -16.37
C ALA A 218 -3.47 -3.25 -15.09
N ILE A 219 -4.71 -3.74 -15.15
CA ILE A 219 -5.35 -4.49 -14.04
C ILE A 219 -4.53 -5.75 -13.69
N CYS A 220 -4.13 -6.53 -14.69
CA CYS A 220 -3.32 -7.74 -14.47
C CYS A 220 -1.94 -7.39 -13.86
N LEU A 221 -1.29 -6.33 -14.33
CA LEU A 221 -0.04 -5.81 -13.74
C LEU A 221 -0.22 -5.44 -12.28
N MET A 222 -1.33 -4.75 -11.93
CA MET A 222 -1.62 -4.35 -10.57
C MET A 222 -1.89 -5.55 -9.66
N ILE A 223 -2.70 -6.53 -10.11
CA ILE A 223 -2.94 -7.78 -9.38
C ILE A 223 -1.61 -8.49 -9.11
N CYS A 224 -0.76 -8.64 -10.13
CA CYS A 224 0.52 -9.32 -9.98
C CYS A 224 1.50 -8.52 -9.09
N SER A 225 1.46 -7.19 -9.14
CA SER A 225 2.24 -6.33 -8.27
C SER A 225 1.86 -6.52 -6.81
N GLY A 226 0.58 -6.34 -6.47
CA GLY A 226 0.08 -6.54 -5.12
C GLY A 226 0.29 -7.95 -4.60
N ALA A 227 0.05 -8.98 -5.44
CA ALA A 227 0.30 -10.36 -5.08
C ALA A 227 1.78 -10.63 -4.79
N SER A 228 2.70 -10.15 -5.62
CA SER A 228 4.15 -10.33 -5.41
C SER A 228 4.65 -9.59 -4.17
N GLU A 229 4.16 -8.38 -3.93
CA GLU A 229 4.53 -7.55 -2.79
C GLU A 229 4.04 -8.17 -1.47
N LEU A 230 2.72 -8.34 -1.33
CA LEU A 230 2.12 -8.75 -0.07
C LEU A 230 2.38 -10.23 0.26
N THR A 231 2.53 -11.10 -0.73
CA THR A 231 2.95 -12.49 -0.47
C THR A 231 4.29 -12.52 0.24
N MET A 232 5.29 -11.85 -0.31
CA MET A 232 6.62 -11.86 0.28
C MET A 232 6.64 -11.14 1.64
N ALA A 233 6.00 -9.98 1.74
CA ALA A 233 5.95 -9.21 2.97
C ALA A 233 5.30 -9.96 4.12
N GLN A 234 4.16 -10.64 3.89
CA GLN A 234 3.43 -11.36 4.92
C GLN A 234 4.09 -12.66 5.35
N TRP A 235 4.75 -13.37 4.41
CA TRP A 235 5.38 -14.65 4.71
C TRP A 235 6.84 -14.54 5.15
N ALA A 236 7.49 -13.37 5.00
CA ALA A 236 8.90 -13.18 5.37
C ALA A 236 9.19 -13.40 6.85
N SER A 237 8.30 -13.00 7.76
CA SER A 237 8.45 -13.26 9.20
C SER A 237 8.35 -14.75 9.50
N ALA A 238 7.30 -15.41 9.03
CA ALA A 238 7.12 -16.85 9.21
C ALA A 238 8.29 -17.67 8.60
N TYR A 239 8.83 -17.20 7.47
CA TYR A 239 10.03 -17.79 6.87
C TYR A 239 11.24 -17.67 7.81
N ALA A 240 11.47 -16.46 8.37
CA ALA A 240 12.58 -16.21 9.29
C ALA A 240 12.46 -17.04 10.58
N GLU A 241 11.26 -17.17 11.13
CA GLU A 241 10.99 -17.97 12.31
C GLU A 241 11.21 -19.48 12.03
N SER A 242 10.61 -20.00 10.96
CA SER A 242 10.65 -21.45 10.67
C SER A 242 12.00 -21.92 10.15
N ALA A 243 12.70 -21.11 9.35
CA ALA A 243 13.93 -21.50 8.68
C ALA A 243 15.20 -21.18 9.49
N LEU A 244 15.15 -20.14 10.35
CA LEU A 244 16.31 -19.65 11.13
C LEU A 244 16.11 -19.81 12.64
N GLY A 245 14.95 -20.25 13.10
CA GLY A 245 14.63 -20.36 14.53
C GLY A 245 14.61 -19.03 15.26
N LEU A 246 14.35 -17.91 14.56
CA LEU A 246 14.28 -16.58 15.17
C LEU A 246 13.02 -16.44 16.03
N SER A 247 13.11 -15.60 17.07
CA SER A 247 11.91 -15.19 17.80
C SER A 247 10.99 -14.38 16.89
N LYS A 248 9.69 -14.36 17.18
CA LYS A 248 8.68 -13.58 16.45
C LYS A 248 9.12 -12.13 16.21
N THR A 249 9.61 -11.46 17.24
CA THR A 249 10.07 -10.06 17.15
C THR A 249 11.25 -9.91 16.19
N LEU A 250 12.22 -10.82 16.23
CA LEU A 250 13.35 -10.78 15.30
C LEU A 250 12.91 -11.15 13.88
N GLY A 251 11.95 -12.08 13.74
CA GLY A 251 11.36 -12.44 12.45
C GLY A 251 10.64 -11.25 11.80
N ASP A 252 9.86 -10.50 12.57
CA ASP A 252 9.15 -9.31 12.08
C ASP A 252 10.11 -8.17 11.68
N LEU A 253 11.21 -7.99 12.41
CA LEU A 253 12.24 -7.01 12.07
C LEU A 253 13.08 -7.44 10.86
N ALA A 254 13.53 -8.68 10.83
CA ALA A 254 14.39 -9.19 9.76
C ALA A 254 13.63 -9.48 8.45
N GLY A 255 12.34 -9.79 8.52
CA GLY A 255 11.48 -10.04 7.37
C GLY A 255 10.75 -8.77 6.91
N PRO A 256 9.52 -8.51 7.39
CA PRO A 256 8.66 -7.44 6.87
C PRO A 256 9.27 -6.03 7.01
N CYS A 257 9.96 -5.72 8.12
CA CYS A 257 10.54 -4.41 8.32
C CYS A 257 11.68 -4.14 7.32
N MET A 258 12.61 -5.09 7.15
CA MET A 258 13.70 -4.97 6.16
C MET A 258 13.17 -4.97 4.73
N PHE A 259 12.12 -5.73 4.44
CA PHE A 259 11.39 -5.68 3.17
C PHE A 259 10.85 -4.26 2.90
N ALA A 260 10.17 -3.63 3.86
CA ALA A 260 9.64 -2.28 3.72
C ALA A 260 10.74 -1.23 3.52
N ILE A 261 11.88 -1.38 4.21
CA ILE A 261 13.06 -0.50 4.03
C ILE A 261 13.58 -0.60 2.59
N THR A 262 13.82 -1.81 2.09
CA THR A 262 14.37 -2.00 0.73
C THR A 262 13.37 -1.54 -0.33
N MET A 263 12.07 -1.72 -0.11
CA MET A 263 11.01 -1.21 -0.97
C MET A 263 11.01 0.33 -1.00
N GLY A 264 11.11 0.97 0.15
CA GLY A 264 11.23 2.42 0.26
C GLY A 264 12.45 2.97 -0.44
N ILE A 265 13.60 2.30 -0.31
CA ILE A 265 14.85 2.66 -1.01
C ILE A 265 14.66 2.58 -2.53
N SER A 266 14.05 1.51 -3.05
CA SER A 266 13.78 1.37 -4.50
C SER A 266 12.91 2.52 -5.02
N ARG A 267 11.84 2.85 -4.32
CA ARG A 267 10.93 3.97 -4.65
C ARG A 267 11.65 5.32 -4.61
N MET A 268 12.52 5.54 -3.61
CA MET A 268 13.32 6.76 -3.51
C MET A 268 14.37 6.87 -4.61
N ILE A 269 15.04 5.78 -4.98
CA ILE A 269 16.02 5.78 -6.08
C ILE A 269 15.35 6.21 -7.36
N PHE A 270 14.20 5.61 -7.71
CA PHE A 270 13.47 6.03 -8.90
C PHE A 270 12.92 7.46 -8.75
N GLY A 271 12.44 7.85 -7.57
CA GLY A 271 12.00 9.20 -7.28
C GLY A 271 13.09 10.27 -7.48
N LYS A 272 14.34 9.94 -7.16
CA LYS A 272 15.48 10.86 -7.28
C LYS A 272 16.12 10.86 -8.69
N TYR A 273 16.23 9.69 -9.30
CA TYR A 273 16.95 9.49 -10.55
C TYR A 273 16.06 9.19 -11.76
N GLY A 274 14.72 9.27 -11.59
CA GLY A 274 13.74 8.91 -12.62
C GLY A 274 13.85 9.73 -13.93
N GLU A 275 14.48 10.91 -13.90
CA GLU A 275 14.79 11.66 -15.13
C GLU A 275 15.81 10.95 -16.02
N ARG A 276 16.69 10.13 -15.42
CA ARG A 276 17.77 9.40 -16.12
C ARG A 276 17.41 7.93 -16.33
N LEU A 277 16.37 7.44 -15.66
CA LEU A 277 15.95 6.04 -15.67
C LEU A 277 14.70 5.88 -16.55
N ASP A 278 14.75 4.99 -17.51
CA ASP A 278 13.57 4.58 -18.25
C ASP A 278 12.68 3.69 -17.36
N LEU A 279 11.43 4.10 -17.15
CA LEU A 279 10.49 3.41 -16.26
C LEU A 279 10.26 1.95 -16.69
N MET A 280 10.08 1.70 -18.01
CA MET A 280 9.82 0.34 -18.49
C MET A 280 11.03 -0.58 -18.29
N LYS A 281 12.25 -0.07 -18.51
CA LYS A 281 13.48 -0.83 -18.27
C LYS A 281 13.65 -1.09 -16.78
N PHE A 282 13.42 -0.09 -15.93
CA PHE A 282 13.54 -0.23 -14.49
C PHE A 282 12.53 -1.26 -13.94
N MET A 283 11.26 -1.20 -14.37
CA MET A 283 10.23 -2.19 -14.01
C MET A 283 10.61 -3.59 -14.52
N SER A 284 11.13 -3.72 -15.73
CA SER A 284 11.54 -5.03 -16.28
C SER A 284 12.71 -5.64 -15.51
N CYS A 285 13.75 -4.85 -15.22
CA CYS A 285 14.88 -5.30 -14.37
C CYS A 285 14.41 -5.67 -12.96
N SER A 286 13.52 -4.88 -12.38
CA SER A 286 12.92 -5.15 -11.08
C SER A 286 12.08 -6.43 -11.10
N GLY A 287 11.32 -6.69 -12.17
CA GLY A 287 10.57 -7.94 -12.35
C GLY A 287 11.49 -9.18 -12.43
N ILE A 288 12.59 -9.09 -13.15
CA ILE A 288 13.59 -10.16 -13.20
C ILE A 288 14.19 -10.39 -11.81
N LEU A 289 14.55 -9.32 -11.10
CA LEU A 289 15.05 -9.42 -9.72
C LEU A 289 14.00 -10.05 -8.80
N CYS A 290 12.71 -9.73 -8.96
CA CYS A 290 11.63 -10.33 -8.20
C CYS A 290 11.55 -11.85 -8.39
N VAL A 291 11.64 -12.31 -9.64
CA VAL A 291 11.73 -13.76 -9.97
C VAL A 291 12.92 -14.41 -9.27
N ILE A 292 14.10 -13.78 -9.32
CA ILE A 292 15.30 -14.28 -8.64
C ILE A 292 15.08 -14.36 -7.13
N CYS A 293 14.49 -13.34 -6.51
CA CYS A 293 14.19 -13.30 -5.07
C CYS A 293 13.25 -14.45 -4.65
N TYR A 294 12.19 -14.70 -5.43
CA TYR A 294 11.30 -15.84 -5.18
C TYR A 294 11.99 -17.18 -5.33
N LEU A 295 12.85 -17.35 -6.34
CA LEU A 295 13.67 -18.57 -6.51
C LEU A 295 14.64 -18.76 -5.33
N LEU A 296 15.30 -17.71 -4.86
CA LEU A 296 16.19 -17.78 -3.70
C LEU A 296 15.43 -18.21 -2.44
N SER A 297 14.25 -17.65 -2.20
CA SER A 297 13.43 -17.98 -1.03
C SER A 297 12.89 -19.42 -1.09
N ALA A 298 12.54 -19.90 -2.28
CA ALA A 298 11.97 -21.23 -2.47
C ALA A 298 13.03 -22.34 -2.52
N LEU A 299 14.11 -22.12 -3.27
CA LEU A 299 15.04 -23.20 -3.65
C LEU A 299 16.36 -23.19 -2.88
N SER A 300 16.75 -22.09 -2.22
CA SER A 300 18.03 -22.03 -1.52
C SER A 300 18.08 -23.04 -0.35
N PRO A 301 19.07 -23.90 -0.29
CA PRO A 301 19.29 -24.79 0.86
C PRO A 301 19.70 -23.99 2.12
N ASN A 302 20.35 -22.84 1.93
CA ASN A 302 20.76 -21.96 3.03
C ASN A 302 19.62 -20.98 3.38
N PRO A 303 19.05 -21.05 4.60
CA PRO A 303 17.92 -20.21 4.98
C PRO A 303 18.27 -18.71 5.06
N ILE A 304 19.54 -18.35 5.30
CA ILE A 304 19.99 -16.94 5.29
C ILE A 304 19.87 -16.36 3.88
N ILE A 305 20.27 -17.11 2.85
CA ILE A 305 20.15 -16.70 1.46
C ILE A 305 18.67 -16.55 1.08
N GLY A 306 17.81 -17.46 1.57
CA GLY A 306 16.36 -17.36 1.38
C GLY A 306 15.77 -16.11 2.02
N LEU A 307 16.20 -15.75 3.24
CA LEU A 307 15.77 -14.52 3.91
C LEU A 307 16.27 -13.27 3.17
N ILE A 308 17.52 -13.28 2.67
CA ILE A 308 18.04 -12.21 1.82
C ILE A 308 17.17 -12.07 0.56
N GLY A 309 16.71 -13.16 -0.03
CA GLY A 309 15.74 -13.18 -1.12
C GLY A 309 14.45 -12.47 -0.74
N CYS A 310 13.88 -12.73 0.46
CA CYS A 310 12.71 -12.05 0.97
C CYS A 310 12.95 -10.53 1.11
N ILE A 311 14.07 -10.12 1.69
CA ILE A 311 14.42 -8.70 1.90
C ILE A 311 14.60 -7.97 0.56
N LEU A 312 15.38 -8.54 -0.35
CA LEU A 312 15.65 -7.95 -1.67
C LEU A 312 14.40 -7.93 -2.57
N CYS A 313 13.43 -8.81 -2.32
CA CYS A 313 12.15 -8.75 -3.01
C CYS A 313 11.44 -7.42 -2.76
N GLY A 314 11.55 -6.83 -1.56
CA GLY A 314 11.05 -5.48 -1.29
C GLY A 314 11.60 -4.46 -2.28
N PHE A 315 12.92 -4.47 -2.52
CA PHE A 315 13.51 -3.58 -3.52
C PHE A 315 12.94 -3.83 -4.92
N SER A 316 12.74 -5.08 -5.31
CA SER A 316 12.25 -5.45 -6.63
C SER A 316 10.82 -5.03 -6.88
N VAL A 317 9.92 -5.19 -5.90
CA VAL A 317 8.51 -4.82 -6.05
C VAL A 317 8.25 -3.32 -5.89
N GLY A 318 9.19 -2.58 -5.33
CA GLY A 318 9.01 -1.17 -4.98
C GLY A 318 8.46 -0.30 -6.10
N ILE A 319 8.93 -0.46 -7.33
CA ILE A 319 8.49 0.33 -8.50
C ILE A 319 7.20 -0.22 -9.16
N MET A 320 6.79 -1.45 -8.87
CA MET A 320 5.72 -2.11 -9.62
C MET A 320 4.39 -1.38 -9.51
N TRP A 321 4.00 -1.02 -8.28
CA TRP A 321 2.77 -0.30 -8.02
C TRP A 321 2.80 1.12 -8.61
N PRO A 322 3.68 2.04 -8.21
CA PRO A 322 3.72 3.40 -8.75
C PRO A 322 4.01 3.44 -10.26
N GLY A 323 4.82 2.51 -10.75
CA GLY A 323 5.11 2.38 -12.18
C GLY A 323 3.88 1.99 -13.00
N THR A 324 3.07 1.04 -12.53
CA THR A 324 1.81 0.64 -13.19
C THR A 324 0.83 1.81 -13.23
N ILE A 325 0.69 2.55 -12.13
CA ILE A 325 -0.11 3.77 -12.08
C ILE A 325 0.39 4.79 -13.11
N SER A 326 1.69 5.06 -13.14
CA SER A 326 2.29 6.05 -14.05
C SER A 326 2.13 5.67 -15.53
N ILE A 327 2.30 4.40 -15.89
CA ILE A 327 2.05 3.91 -17.26
C ILE A 327 0.58 4.06 -17.64
N SER A 328 -0.32 3.72 -16.71
CA SER A 328 -1.77 3.81 -16.92
C SER A 328 -2.23 5.25 -17.10
N SER A 329 -1.72 6.17 -16.29
CA SER A 329 -2.01 7.61 -16.35
C SER A 329 -1.57 8.22 -17.69
N LYS A 330 -0.37 7.87 -18.17
CA LYS A 330 0.09 8.27 -19.51
C LYS A 330 -0.76 7.70 -20.65
N THR A 331 -1.24 6.47 -20.49
CA THR A 331 -2.00 5.79 -21.54
C THR A 331 -3.46 6.27 -21.59
N PHE A 332 -4.01 6.60 -20.43
CA PHE A 332 -5.38 7.07 -20.26
C PHE A 332 -5.42 8.44 -19.55
N PRO A 333 -5.00 9.53 -20.23
CA PRO A 333 -4.97 10.87 -19.60
C PRO A 333 -6.35 11.35 -19.10
N LYS A 334 -7.43 10.79 -19.64
CA LYS A 334 -8.81 11.04 -19.24
C LYS A 334 -9.36 9.93 -18.32
N GLY A 335 -8.52 9.07 -17.78
CA GLY A 335 -8.93 7.94 -16.96
C GLY A 335 -9.68 8.36 -15.68
N GLY A 336 -9.39 9.55 -15.17
CA GLY A 336 -10.03 10.10 -13.97
C GLY A 336 -9.77 9.24 -12.73
N THR A 337 -10.47 9.56 -11.65
CA THR A 337 -10.36 8.81 -10.38
C THR A 337 -10.77 7.35 -10.54
N ALA A 338 -11.73 7.04 -11.43
CA ALA A 338 -12.18 5.68 -11.69
C ALA A 338 -11.02 4.74 -12.09
N MET A 339 -10.06 5.22 -12.89
CA MET A 339 -8.89 4.43 -13.27
C MET A 339 -8.00 4.12 -12.05
N PHE A 340 -7.71 5.13 -11.23
CA PHE A 340 -6.85 4.95 -10.04
C PHE A 340 -7.51 4.02 -9.02
N SER A 341 -8.80 4.20 -8.74
CA SER A 341 -9.56 3.33 -7.84
C SER A 341 -9.59 1.88 -8.30
N LEU A 342 -9.85 1.63 -9.59
CA LEU A 342 -9.90 0.27 -10.14
C LEU A 342 -8.51 -0.39 -10.13
N LEU A 343 -7.44 0.39 -10.30
CA LEU A 343 -6.07 -0.11 -10.17
C LEU A 343 -5.73 -0.43 -8.71
N ALA A 344 -6.08 0.45 -7.75
CA ALA A 344 -5.88 0.19 -6.32
C ALA A 344 -6.61 -1.09 -5.90
N MET A 345 -7.91 -1.18 -6.23
CA MET A 345 -8.72 -2.38 -5.99
C MET A 345 -8.09 -3.66 -6.58
N ALA A 346 -7.51 -3.57 -7.79
CA ALA A 346 -6.84 -4.70 -8.43
C ALA A 346 -5.57 -5.11 -7.66
N GLY A 347 -4.80 -4.14 -7.15
CA GLY A 347 -3.64 -4.38 -6.32
C GLY A 347 -3.99 -5.06 -5.01
N ASP A 348 -5.03 -4.57 -4.31
CA ASP A 348 -5.54 -5.15 -3.07
C ASP A 348 -6.08 -6.56 -3.26
N LEU A 349 -6.78 -6.79 -4.37
CA LEU A 349 -7.21 -8.14 -4.75
C LEU A 349 -6.01 -9.08 -4.92
N GLY A 350 -4.96 -8.62 -5.60
CA GLY A 350 -3.70 -9.35 -5.71
C GLY A 350 -3.06 -9.64 -4.36
N GLY A 351 -3.01 -8.61 -3.51
CA GLY A 351 -2.49 -8.69 -2.15
C GLY A 351 -3.26 -9.62 -1.23
N SER A 352 -4.54 -9.87 -1.52
CA SER A 352 -5.36 -10.84 -0.80
C SER A 352 -5.18 -12.26 -1.36
N ILE A 353 -5.16 -12.40 -2.68
CA ILE A 353 -5.07 -13.69 -3.37
C ILE A 353 -3.67 -14.32 -3.21
N GLY A 354 -2.60 -13.52 -3.36
CA GLY A 354 -1.23 -14.01 -3.34
C GLY A 354 -0.88 -14.75 -2.05
N PRO A 355 -0.93 -14.08 -0.88
CA PRO A 355 -0.64 -14.74 0.39
C PRO A 355 -1.59 -15.90 0.71
N GLY A 356 -2.86 -15.80 0.30
CA GLY A 356 -3.85 -16.85 0.50
C GLY A 356 -3.54 -18.14 -0.27
N ILE A 357 -3.09 -18.03 -1.53
CA ILE A 357 -2.66 -19.17 -2.33
C ILE A 357 -1.41 -19.81 -1.70
N VAL A 358 -0.41 -19.00 -1.36
CA VAL A 358 0.82 -19.48 -0.72
C VAL A 358 0.51 -20.18 0.60
N GLY A 359 -0.37 -19.63 1.42
CA GLY A 359 -0.77 -20.24 2.69
C GLY A 359 -1.44 -21.60 2.53
N ARG A 360 -2.38 -21.73 1.59
CA ARG A 360 -3.03 -23.00 1.30
C ARG A 360 -2.05 -24.05 0.79
N ILE A 361 -1.17 -23.67 -0.14
CA ILE A 361 -0.16 -24.59 -0.68
C ILE A 361 0.84 -25.00 0.39
N THR A 362 1.29 -24.07 1.25
CA THR A 362 2.13 -24.37 2.40
C THR A 362 1.49 -25.42 3.30
N GLN A 363 0.20 -25.29 3.60
CA GLN A 363 -0.55 -26.24 4.41
C GLN A 363 -0.63 -27.62 3.76
N TYR A 364 -0.91 -27.71 2.45
CA TYR A 364 -0.94 -28.98 1.70
C TYR A 364 0.45 -29.62 1.58
N ALA A 365 1.51 -28.82 1.61
CA ALA A 365 2.90 -29.27 1.55
C ALA A 365 3.49 -29.53 2.96
N GLU A 366 2.70 -30.04 3.89
CA GLU A 366 3.14 -30.41 5.25
C GLU A 366 3.78 -29.23 6.01
N ASN A 367 3.23 -28.03 5.83
CA ASN A 367 3.72 -26.76 6.37
C ASN A 367 5.10 -26.32 5.83
N ASN A 368 5.48 -26.81 4.65
CA ASN A 368 6.71 -26.37 4.01
C ASN A 368 6.52 -25.00 3.32
N ILE A 369 6.93 -23.92 4.00
CA ILE A 369 6.82 -22.53 3.53
C ILE A 369 7.57 -22.33 2.21
N ARG A 370 8.68 -23.03 1.96
CA ARG A 370 9.46 -22.90 0.72
C ARG A 370 8.67 -23.31 -0.51
N ILE A 371 7.89 -24.40 -0.42
CA ILE A 371 7.01 -24.84 -1.51
C ILE A 371 5.91 -23.79 -1.77
N GLY A 372 5.29 -23.27 -0.72
CA GLY A 372 4.32 -22.18 -0.84
C GLY A 372 4.90 -20.95 -1.52
N MET A 373 6.07 -20.49 -1.07
CA MET A 373 6.77 -19.35 -1.67
C MET A 373 7.12 -19.60 -3.15
N GLY A 374 7.53 -20.84 -3.49
CA GLY A 374 7.79 -21.25 -4.87
C GLY A 374 6.57 -21.09 -5.79
N CYS A 375 5.38 -21.37 -5.29
CA CYS A 375 4.14 -21.15 -6.05
C CYS A 375 3.84 -19.66 -6.25
N GLY A 376 4.26 -18.80 -5.34
CA GLY A 376 4.14 -17.35 -5.49
C GLY A 376 4.93 -16.77 -6.68
N LEU A 377 5.91 -17.53 -7.21
CA LEU A 377 6.69 -17.16 -8.40
C LEU A 377 5.83 -16.89 -9.64
N ILE A 378 4.62 -17.44 -9.70
CA ILE A 378 3.70 -17.24 -10.84
C ILE A 378 3.39 -15.75 -11.05
N PHE A 379 3.27 -14.96 -9.99
CA PHE A 379 2.89 -13.56 -10.08
C PHE A 379 3.96 -12.69 -10.75
N PRO A 380 5.23 -12.68 -10.33
CA PRO A 380 6.27 -11.91 -11.01
C PRO A 380 6.55 -12.41 -12.42
N VAL A 381 6.34 -13.69 -12.73
CA VAL A 381 6.46 -14.22 -14.11
C VAL A 381 5.36 -13.66 -15.01
N ILE A 382 4.10 -13.68 -14.56
CA ILE A 382 2.98 -13.07 -15.32
C ILE A 382 3.23 -11.56 -15.48
N LEU A 383 3.69 -10.86 -14.43
CA LEU A 383 4.01 -9.44 -14.48
C LEU A 383 5.04 -9.13 -15.57
N LEU A 384 6.15 -9.89 -15.63
CA LEU A 384 7.15 -9.74 -16.69
C LEU A 384 6.58 -9.98 -18.08
N PHE A 385 5.74 -10.99 -18.25
CA PHE A 385 5.06 -11.27 -19.51
C PHE A 385 4.16 -10.08 -19.93
N MET A 386 3.41 -9.50 -19.01
CA MET A 386 2.58 -8.32 -19.29
C MET A 386 3.42 -7.09 -19.65
N LEU A 387 4.56 -6.86 -18.98
CA LEU A 387 5.49 -5.78 -19.33
C LEU A 387 6.06 -5.98 -20.74
N PHE A 388 6.40 -7.21 -21.11
CA PHE A 388 6.88 -7.52 -22.45
C PHE A 388 5.83 -7.21 -23.54
N LEU A 389 4.56 -7.60 -23.32
CA LEU A 389 3.47 -7.26 -24.21
C LEU A 389 3.28 -5.74 -24.39
N LEU A 390 3.43 -4.98 -23.30
CA LEU A 390 3.36 -3.52 -23.32
C LEU A 390 4.52 -2.92 -24.15
N HIS A 391 5.72 -3.43 -23.95
CA HIS A 391 6.91 -2.95 -24.66
C HIS A 391 6.79 -3.16 -26.16
N GLN A 392 6.37 -4.35 -26.61
CA GLN A 392 6.16 -4.63 -28.03
C GLN A 392 5.13 -3.68 -28.68
N LYS A 393 4.01 -3.45 -27.98
CA LYS A 393 2.95 -2.58 -28.50
C LYS A 393 3.37 -1.12 -28.63
N ASN A 394 4.22 -0.64 -27.74
CA ASN A 394 4.77 0.71 -27.81
C ASN A 394 5.76 0.87 -28.99
N GLN A 395 6.55 -0.13 -29.29
CA GLN A 395 7.43 -0.13 -30.47
C GLN A 395 6.65 -0.15 -31.78
N CYS A 396 5.52 -0.89 -31.87
CA CYS A 396 4.67 -0.90 -33.06
C CYS A 396 3.92 0.41 -33.32
N LYS A 397 3.78 1.28 -32.31
CA LYS A 397 3.17 2.61 -32.49
C LYS A 397 4.15 3.70 -32.89
N GLN A 398 5.45 3.47 -32.72
CA GLN A 398 6.53 4.40 -33.08
C GLN A 398 7.08 4.15 -34.51
N LYS A 399 6.72 3.02 -35.11
CA LYS A 399 6.88 2.72 -36.54
C LYS A 399 5.62 3.08 -37.32
#